data_207abe4a198cf913625b7fca2936d452
#
_entry.id   207abe4a198cf913625b7fca2936d452
#
_cell.length_a   1.000
_cell.length_b   1.000
_cell.length_c   1.000
_cell.angle_alpha   90.00
_cell.angle_beta   90.00
_cell.angle_gamma   90.00
#
_symmetry.space_group_name_H-M   'P 1'
#
loop_
_entity.id
_entity.type
_entity.pdbx_description
1 polymer ?
#
loop_
_entity_poly.entity_id
_entity_poly.type
_entity_poly.pdbx_seq_one_letter_code
_entity_poly.pdbx_strand_id
1 'polypeptide(L)'
;MGLFDKKYCDICGEKIGLLGNRKLENGNLCKNCAKKLSPWFSDRRNSTVDEIKAQLAYREENQGKVAAFHTTRTLGTDTKVLFDEDAGKFMVTRARNLVEANPDVLDFADVTGCNLDIDERRSELEREDEDGNKISYNPPRYEYSYDFYITIFVNNPYFDEMRFKINSDSVDVTPPPAMRPGMATRYDPESNVEYRNCKKLGEEIRQMLTQVRKDVRERIEQAAAPKAAITCPYCCATTTPDASGRCEYCGGALNG
;
A
#
# COMPACT_ATOMS: atom_id res chain seq x y z
N MET A 1 33.40 -20.90 14.57
CA MET A 1 33.37 -19.61 13.85
C MET A 1 33.61 -18.53 14.88
N GLY A 2 34.71 -17.76 14.74
CA GLY A 2 35.09 -16.76 15.72
C GLY A 2 34.15 -15.58 15.73
N LEU A 3 33.89 -14.99 16.90
CA LEU A 3 33.02 -13.82 17.11
C LEU A 3 33.49 -12.56 16.35
N PHE A 4 34.66 -12.62 15.70
CA PHE A 4 35.33 -11.49 15.05
C PHE A 4 35.65 -11.68 13.57
N ASP A 5 35.04 -12.67 12.91
CA ASP A 5 35.27 -12.85 11.48
C ASP A 5 34.74 -11.63 10.71
N LYS A 6 35.64 -11.02 9.91
CA LYS A 6 35.31 -9.86 9.07
C LYS A 6 34.29 -10.30 8.02
N LYS A 7 33.10 -9.68 8.03
CA LYS A 7 32.06 -9.90 7.02
C LYS A 7 32.10 -8.81 5.97
N TYR A 8 31.86 -9.20 4.73
CA TYR A 8 31.77 -8.31 3.57
C TYR A 8 30.37 -8.41 2.96
N CYS A 9 29.94 -7.35 2.34
CA CYS A 9 28.66 -7.29 1.64
C CYS A 9 28.77 -7.96 0.27
N ASP A 10 27.95 -8.97 0.02
CA ASP A 10 27.96 -9.71 -1.24
C ASP A 10 27.39 -8.90 -2.44
N ILE A 11 26.86 -7.69 -2.18
CA ILE A 11 26.37 -6.78 -3.22
C ILE A 11 27.44 -5.74 -3.60
N CYS A 12 27.98 -4.99 -2.62
CA CYS A 12 28.92 -3.89 -2.89
C CYS A 12 30.37 -4.17 -2.51
N GLY A 13 30.67 -5.33 -1.91
CA GLY A 13 32.02 -5.71 -1.47
C GLY A 13 32.53 -4.97 -0.23
N GLU A 14 31.80 -4.00 0.32
CA GLU A 14 32.25 -3.23 1.48
C GLU A 14 32.25 -4.08 2.77
N LYS A 15 33.21 -3.76 3.65
CA LYS A 15 33.29 -4.39 4.98
C LYS A 15 32.08 -4.01 5.83
N ILE A 16 31.43 -5.01 6.41
CA ILE A 16 30.29 -4.82 7.29
C ILE A 16 30.77 -4.60 8.72
N GLY A 17 30.35 -3.52 9.35
CA GLY A 17 30.63 -3.23 10.76
C GLY A 17 29.88 -4.19 11.71
N LEU A 18 30.23 -4.14 12.99
CA LEU A 18 29.82 -5.10 14.03
C LEU A 18 28.30 -5.35 14.11
N LEU A 19 27.47 -4.32 13.92
CA LEU A 19 25.99 -4.40 13.96
C LEU A 19 25.34 -4.13 12.58
N GLY A 20 26.15 -4.05 11.52
CA GLY A 20 25.71 -3.65 10.19
C GLY A 20 25.20 -4.80 9.31
N ASN A 21 25.43 -6.05 9.71
CA ASN A 21 25.07 -7.20 8.88
C ASN A 21 23.56 -7.44 8.84
N ARG A 22 23.03 -7.52 7.63
CA ARG A 22 21.69 -7.99 7.31
C ARG A 22 21.83 -9.34 6.61
N LYS A 23 21.79 -10.43 7.40
CA LYS A 23 21.99 -11.79 6.90
C LYS A 23 20.96 -12.13 5.82
N LEU A 24 21.42 -12.75 4.74
CA LEU A 24 20.65 -13.40 3.67
C LEU A 24 20.64 -14.91 3.88
N GLU A 25 19.93 -15.65 3.05
CA GLU A 25 19.96 -17.12 3.09
C GLU A 25 21.38 -17.63 2.88
N ASN A 26 22.06 -17.20 1.83
CA ASN A 26 23.38 -17.66 1.40
C ASN A 26 24.46 -16.57 1.43
N GLY A 27 24.24 -15.42 2.09
CA GLY A 27 25.17 -14.29 2.07
C GLY A 27 24.95 -13.24 3.13
N ASN A 28 25.64 -12.10 2.95
CA ASN A 28 25.63 -10.96 3.85
C ASN A 28 25.33 -9.67 3.08
N LEU A 29 24.51 -8.81 3.65
CA LEU A 29 24.14 -7.53 3.09
C LEU A 29 24.50 -6.41 4.07
N CYS A 30 25.13 -5.33 3.60
CA CYS A 30 25.38 -4.16 4.44
C CYS A 30 24.11 -3.30 4.62
N LYS A 31 24.10 -2.47 5.65
CA LYS A 31 22.99 -1.56 5.94
C LYS A 31 22.66 -0.62 4.77
N ASN A 32 23.69 -0.18 4.02
CA ASN A 32 23.51 0.76 2.91
C ASN A 32 22.81 0.08 1.72
N CYS A 33 23.21 -1.14 1.36
CA CYS A 33 22.53 -1.92 0.31
C CYS A 33 21.12 -2.31 0.75
N ALA A 34 20.92 -2.69 2.03
CA ALA A 34 19.60 -3.03 2.55
C ALA A 34 18.59 -1.86 2.51
N LYS A 35 19.04 -0.62 2.65
CA LYS A 35 18.18 0.58 2.54
C LYS A 35 17.68 0.86 1.13
N LYS A 36 18.34 0.28 0.11
CA LYS A 36 17.94 0.46 -1.29
C LYS A 36 16.81 -0.48 -1.71
N LEU A 37 16.56 -1.54 -0.92
CA LEU A 37 15.46 -2.45 -1.15
C LEU A 37 14.11 -1.74 -0.96
N SER A 38 13.04 -2.29 -1.54
CA SER A 38 11.69 -1.81 -1.28
C SER A 38 11.38 -1.87 0.22
N PRO A 39 10.71 -0.86 0.80
CA PRO A 39 10.24 -0.91 2.18
C PRO A 39 9.20 -2.00 2.43
N TRP A 40 8.54 -2.47 1.36
CA TRP A 40 7.52 -3.52 1.40
C TRP A 40 8.11 -4.93 1.28
N PHE A 41 9.37 -5.04 0.89
CA PHE A 41 10.08 -6.32 0.75
C PHE A 41 10.51 -6.86 2.12
N SER A 42 9.71 -7.74 2.70
CA SER A 42 9.92 -8.30 4.05
C SER A 42 10.81 -9.55 4.08
N ASP A 43 10.87 -10.31 2.99
CA ASP A 43 11.47 -11.65 2.93
C ASP A 43 12.99 -11.69 2.70
N ARG A 44 13.66 -10.56 2.91
CA ARG A 44 15.11 -10.41 2.73
C ARG A 44 15.93 -11.51 3.40
N ARG A 45 15.51 -11.99 4.58
CA ARG A 45 16.30 -12.96 5.37
C ARG A 45 16.34 -14.33 4.74
N ASN A 46 15.30 -14.70 4.04
CA ASN A 46 15.13 -15.97 3.34
C ASN A 46 15.50 -15.86 1.86
N SER A 47 15.96 -14.68 1.41
CA SER A 47 16.36 -14.44 0.03
C SER A 47 17.85 -14.71 -0.18
N THR A 48 18.17 -15.22 -1.36
CA THR A 48 19.54 -15.41 -1.84
C THR A 48 20.17 -14.09 -2.30
N VAL A 49 21.49 -14.09 -2.46
CA VAL A 49 22.23 -12.93 -3.01
C VAL A 49 21.69 -12.53 -4.39
N ASP A 50 21.34 -13.51 -5.24
CA ASP A 50 20.88 -13.24 -6.60
C ASP A 50 19.45 -12.67 -6.63
N GLU A 51 18.56 -13.12 -5.75
CA GLU A 51 17.24 -12.50 -5.56
C GLU A 51 17.35 -11.06 -5.05
N ILE A 52 18.29 -10.77 -4.16
CA ILE A 52 18.56 -9.40 -3.71
C ILE A 52 19.09 -8.53 -4.85
N LYS A 53 19.96 -9.05 -5.72
CA LYS A 53 20.41 -8.32 -6.92
C LYS A 53 19.26 -8.02 -7.86
N ALA A 54 18.38 -8.99 -8.10
CA ALA A 54 17.19 -8.81 -8.94
C ALA A 54 16.26 -7.74 -8.37
N GLN A 55 16.02 -7.76 -7.06
CA GLN A 55 15.22 -6.74 -6.38
C GLN A 55 15.86 -5.34 -6.47
N LEU A 56 17.19 -5.24 -6.35
CA LEU A 56 17.89 -3.97 -6.52
C LEU A 56 17.82 -3.46 -7.98
N ALA A 57 17.89 -4.32 -8.97
CA ALA A 57 17.69 -3.95 -10.38
C ALA A 57 16.26 -3.42 -10.60
N TYR A 58 15.23 -4.10 -10.05
CA TYR A 58 13.86 -3.59 -10.03
C TYR A 58 13.76 -2.18 -9.43
N ARG A 59 14.49 -1.92 -8.32
CA ARG A 59 14.52 -0.59 -7.68
C ARG A 59 15.21 0.48 -8.53
N GLU A 60 16.21 0.11 -9.33
CA GLU A 60 16.87 1.00 -10.29
C GLU A 60 15.92 1.35 -11.45
N GLU A 61 15.19 0.38 -11.99
CA GLU A 61 14.16 0.62 -13.02
C GLU A 61 13.02 1.50 -12.48
N ASN A 62 12.65 1.33 -11.22
CA ASN A 62 11.62 2.12 -10.56
C ASN A 62 11.95 3.63 -10.51
N GLN A 63 13.24 4.02 -10.51
CA GLN A 63 13.64 5.43 -10.57
C GLN A 63 13.08 6.13 -11.82
N GLY A 64 13.08 5.43 -12.96
CA GLY A 64 12.48 5.93 -14.19
C GLY A 64 10.95 6.12 -14.06
N LYS A 65 10.29 5.19 -13.39
CA LYS A 65 8.84 5.29 -13.12
C LYS A 65 8.52 6.47 -12.19
N VAL A 66 9.33 6.68 -11.14
CA VAL A 66 9.18 7.82 -10.22
C VAL A 66 9.41 9.15 -10.94
N ALA A 67 10.42 9.23 -11.82
CA ALA A 67 10.71 10.45 -12.58
C ALA A 67 9.59 10.80 -13.59
N ALA A 68 8.88 9.80 -14.12
CA ALA A 68 7.77 9.97 -15.05
C ALA A 68 6.41 10.16 -14.37
N PHE A 69 6.32 9.97 -13.05
CA PHE A 69 5.07 9.99 -12.31
C PHE A 69 4.51 11.41 -12.18
N HIS A 70 3.28 11.62 -12.61
CA HIS A 70 2.58 12.89 -12.50
C HIS A 70 1.45 12.76 -11.47
N THR A 71 1.61 13.40 -10.30
CA THR A 71 0.60 13.34 -9.23
C THR A 71 -0.67 14.11 -9.62
N THR A 72 -1.76 13.41 -9.87
CA THR A 72 -3.09 13.98 -10.12
C THR A 72 -3.93 14.10 -8.85
N ARG A 73 -3.74 13.16 -7.89
CA ARG A 73 -4.44 13.16 -6.61
C ARG A 73 -3.53 12.70 -5.48
N THR A 74 -3.77 13.26 -4.29
CA THR A 74 -3.07 12.90 -3.05
C THR A 74 -4.09 12.62 -1.96
N LEU A 75 -4.01 11.45 -1.32
CA LEU A 75 -4.77 11.10 -0.11
C LEU A 75 -3.82 10.84 1.05
N GLY A 76 -4.15 11.37 2.23
CA GLY A 76 -3.31 11.31 3.43
C GLY A 76 -2.39 12.53 3.60
N THR A 77 -1.84 12.67 4.81
CA THR A 77 -0.99 13.81 5.20
C THR A 77 0.44 13.39 5.47
N ASP A 78 0.66 12.50 6.41
CA ASP A 78 1.97 11.98 6.79
C ASP A 78 2.37 10.82 5.88
N THR A 79 1.62 9.72 5.94
CA THR A 79 1.67 8.68 4.91
C THR A 79 0.68 9.05 3.81
N LYS A 80 1.16 9.16 2.58
CA LYS A 80 0.39 9.61 1.42
C LYS A 80 0.27 8.48 0.41
N VAL A 81 -0.92 8.33 -0.14
CA VAL A 81 -1.14 7.59 -1.37
C VAL A 81 -1.25 8.61 -2.49
N LEU A 82 -0.31 8.59 -3.42
CA LEU A 82 -0.26 9.46 -4.58
C LEU A 82 -0.79 8.68 -5.78
N PHE A 83 -1.62 9.31 -6.58
CA PHE A 83 -2.22 8.74 -7.77
C PHE A 83 -1.79 9.53 -9.00
N ASP A 84 -1.47 8.81 -10.07
CA ASP A 84 -1.35 9.28 -11.44
C ASP A 84 -2.50 8.62 -12.21
N GLU A 85 -3.66 9.30 -12.24
CA GLU A 85 -4.88 8.76 -12.83
C GLU A 85 -4.74 8.65 -14.36
N ASP A 86 -3.93 9.52 -14.97
CA ASP A 86 -3.70 9.55 -16.42
C ASP A 86 -2.84 8.35 -16.87
N ALA A 87 -1.79 8.04 -16.10
CA ALA A 87 -0.92 6.89 -16.37
C ALA A 87 -1.44 5.58 -15.75
N GLY A 88 -2.50 5.62 -14.94
CA GLY A 88 -3.05 4.45 -14.26
C GLY A 88 -2.12 3.86 -13.19
N LYS A 89 -1.43 4.73 -12.42
CA LYS A 89 -0.40 4.34 -11.46
C LYS A 89 -0.63 4.95 -10.09
N PHE A 90 -0.05 4.32 -9.06
CA PHE A 90 -0.04 4.87 -7.71
C PHE A 90 1.28 4.57 -6.99
N MET A 91 1.54 5.27 -5.89
CA MET A 91 2.60 4.99 -4.95
C MET A 91 2.20 5.36 -3.53
N VAL A 92 2.82 4.72 -2.55
CA VAL A 92 2.67 5.04 -1.13
C VAL A 92 3.99 5.57 -0.58
N THR A 93 3.96 6.73 0.07
CA THR A 93 5.19 7.36 0.56
C THR A 93 4.95 8.28 1.76
N ARG A 94 5.99 8.45 2.58
CA ARG A 94 6.12 9.51 3.60
C ARG A 94 7.09 10.60 3.15
N ALA A 95 7.80 10.36 2.08
CA ALA A 95 8.86 11.25 1.64
C ALA A 95 8.30 12.54 1.01
N ARG A 96 9.05 13.62 1.18
CA ARG A 96 8.84 14.88 0.45
C ARG A 96 9.58 14.87 -0.89
N ASN A 97 10.79 14.28 -0.91
CA ASN A 97 11.58 14.12 -2.12
C ASN A 97 11.39 12.70 -2.67
N LEU A 98 10.57 12.57 -3.71
CA LEU A 98 10.23 11.28 -4.32
C LEU A 98 11.42 10.65 -5.05
N VAL A 99 12.25 11.46 -5.71
CA VAL A 99 13.41 10.97 -6.46
C VAL A 99 14.43 10.32 -5.52
N GLU A 100 14.71 10.94 -4.38
CA GLU A 100 15.63 10.41 -3.38
C GLU A 100 15.08 9.17 -2.67
N ALA A 101 13.80 9.19 -2.32
CA ALA A 101 13.15 8.10 -1.59
C ALA A 101 12.84 6.90 -2.49
N ASN A 102 12.66 7.15 -3.79
CA ASN A 102 12.33 6.13 -4.79
C ASN A 102 11.17 5.22 -4.32
N PRO A 103 9.97 5.73 -3.98
CA PRO A 103 8.85 4.88 -3.61
C PRO A 103 8.43 3.97 -4.76
N ASP A 104 7.94 2.77 -4.44
CA ASP A 104 7.51 1.82 -5.46
C ASP A 104 6.30 2.36 -6.22
N VAL A 105 6.43 2.51 -7.53
CA VAL A 105 5.35 2.89 -8.44
C VAL A 105 4.72 1.63 -9.00
N LEU A 106 3.43 1.45 -8.73
CA LEU A 106 2.63 0.29 -9.12
C LEU A 106 1.52 0.70 -10.10
N ASP A 107 1.13 -0.21 -10.96
CA ASP A 107 -0.01 -0.02 -11.84
C ASP A 107 -1.32 -0.31 -11.09
N PHE A 108 -2.41 0.38 -11.45
CA PHE A 108 -3.73 0.07 -10.90
C PHE A 108 -4.16 -1.38 -11.19
N ALA A 109 -3.65 -1.94 -12.28
CA ALA A 109 -3.87 -3.34 -12.65
C ALA A 109 -3.29 -4.34 -11.64
N ASP A 110 -2.23 -3.94 -10.92
CA ASP A 110 -1.57 -4.79 -9.93
C ASP A 110 -2.35 -4.86 -8.61
N VAL A 111 -3.33 -3.98 -8.39
CA VAL A 111 -4.14 -3.97 -7.16
C VAL A 111 -5.10 -5.15 -7.16
N THR A 112 -4.95 -6.06 -6.20
CA THR A 112 -5.84 -7.21 -6.00
C THR A 112 -6.88 -6.99 -4.92
N GLY A 113 -6.63 -6.06 -3.97
CA GLY A 113 -7.57 -5.70 -2.91
C GLY A 113 -7.10 -4.49 -2.10
N CYS A 114 -8.00 -3.95 -1.28
CA CYS A 114 -7.67 -2.90 -0.32
C CYS A 114 -8.59 -2.99 0.90
N ASN A 115 -8.01 -3.08 2.10
CA ASN A 115 -8.72 -3.13 3.37
C ASN A 115 -8.40 -1.91 4.23
N LEU A 116 -9.40 -1.47 5.00
CA LEU A 116 -9.24 -0.55 6.13
C LEU A 116 -9.41 -1.35 7.42
N ASP A 117 -8.37 -1.38 8.25
CA ASP A 117 -8.37 -2.00 9.56
C ASP A 117 -8.26 -0.92 10.63
N ILE A 118 -9.06 -1.03 11.69
CA ILE A 118 -9.05 -0.10 12.81
C ILE A 118 -8.68 -0.89 14.06
N ASP A 119 -7.47 -0.66 14.55
CA ASP A 119 -6.96 -1.29 15.77
C ASP A 119 -7.39 -0.46 16.97
N GLU A 120 -8.21 -1.06 17.86
CA GLU A 120 -8.63 -0.46 19.12
C GLU A 120 -7.77 -1.00 20.26
N ARG A 121 -7.25 -0.10 21.08
CA ARG A 121 -6.62 -0.41 22.35
C ARG A 121 -7.39 0.26 23.48
N ARG A 122 -7.61 -0.47 24.56
CA ARG A 122 -8.27 0.02 25.77
C ARG A 122 -7.29 0.03 26.93
N SER A 123 -7.14 1.16 27.58
CA SER A 123 -6.34 1.34 28.79
C SER A 123 -7.21 1.79 29.95
N GLU A 124 -7.00 1.23 31.13
CA GLU A 124 -7.70 1.68 32.34
C GLU A 124 -7.08 2.99 32.84
N LEU A 125 -7.93 3.97 33.14
CA LEU A 125 -7.49 5.24 33.71
C LEU A 125 -7.27 5.05 35.22
N GLU A 126 -6.12 5.49 35.69
CA GLU A 126 -5.73 5.51 37.08
C GLU A 126 -5.74 6.95 37.61
N ARG A 127 -5.87 7.12 38.89
CA ARG A 127 -5.70 8.37 39.61
C ARG A 127 -4.68 8.20 40.72
N GLU A 128 -4.04 9.27 41.15
CA GLU A 128 -3.20 9.25 42.36
C GLU A 128 -4.04 9.43 43.60
N ASP A 129 -3.76 8.65 44.66
CA ASP A 129 -4.30 8.85 46.01
C ASP A 129 -3.48 9.94 46.74
N GLU A 130 -3.85 10.19 48.02
CA GLU A 130 -3.18 11.20 48.85
C GLU A 130 -1.71 10.86 49.15
N ASP A 131 -1.33 9.59 49.04
CA ASP A 131 0.03 9.08 49.25
C ASP A 131 0.84 9.01 47.95
N GLY A 132 0.26 9.40 46.80
CA GLY A 132 0.89 9.37 45.47
C GLY A 132 0.88 7.99 44.79
N ASN A 133 0.10 7.01 45.30
CA ASN A 133 -0.04 5.72 44.68
C ASN A 133 -1.10 5.78 43.56
N LYS A 134 -0.83 5.04 42.46
CA LYS A 134 -1.83 4.88 41.39
C LYS A 134 -2.92 3.91 41.79
N ILE A 135 -4.16 4.38 41.78
CA ILE A 135 -5.36 3.59 42.10
C ILE A 135 -6.39 3.72 41.00
N SER A 136 -7.11 2.64 40.74
CA SER A 136 -8.24 2.61 39.81
C SER A 136 -9.41 3.50 40.27
N TYR A 137 -10.17 4.01 39.30
CA TYR A 137 -11.46 4.62 39.58
C TYR A 137 -12.49 3.54 40.02
N ASN A 138 -13.45 3.93 40.85
CA ASN A 138 -14.57 3.05 41.19
C ASN A 138 -15.90 3.76 40.85
N PRO A 139 -16.63 3.31 39.80
CA PRO A 139 -16.32 2.21 38.88
C PRO A 139 -15.10 2.52 37.95
N PRO A 140 -14.44 1.49 37.40
CA PRO A 140 -13.30 1.68 36.49
C PRO A 140 -13.65 2.56 35.30
N ARG A 141 -12.69 3.39 34.89
CA ARG A 141 -12.78 4.25 33.70
C ARG A 141 -11.76 3.83 32.70
N TYR A 142 -12.08 3.98 31.43
CA TYR A 142 -11.21 3.55 30.34
C TYR A 142 -10.99 4.68 29.34
N GLU A 143 -9.82 4.69 28.75
CA GLU A 143 -9.46 5.44 27.57
C GLU A 143 -9.30 4.46 26.40
N TYR A 144 -9.69 4.88 25.23
CA TYR A 144 -9.57 4.10 23.99
C TYR A 144 -8.66 4.83 23.03
N SER A 145 -7.71 4.09 22.43
CA SER A 145 -6.79 4.59 21.41
C SER A 145 -7.03 3.82 20.12
N TYR A 146 -7.18 4.55 19.01
CA TYR A 146 -7.46 3.99 17.69
C TYR A 146 -6.33 4.27 16.72
N ASP A 147 -5.85 3.21 16.07
CA ASP A 147 -4.91 3.27 14.96
C ASP A 147 -5.57 2.76 13.69
N PHE A 148 -5.49 3.55 12.62
CA PHE A 148 -6.11 3.24 11.33
C PHE A 148 -5.04 2.76 10.35
N TYR A 149 -5.23 1.57 9.79
CA TYR A 149 -4.32 0.95 8.84
C TYR A 149 -5.01 0.70 7.50
N ILE A 150 -4.29 1.01 6.44
CA ILE A 150 -4.64 0.55 5.10
C ILE A 150 -3.71 -0.61 4.76
N THR A 151 -4.30 -1.69 4.23
CA THR A 151 -3.58 -2.80 3.60
C THR A 151 -3.99 -2.86 2.14
N ILE A 152 -3.05 -2.54 1.24
CA ILE A 152 -3.23 -2.66 -0.21
C ILE A 152 -2.61 -3.99 -0.62
N PHE A 153 -3.40 -4.89 -1.19
CA PHE A 153 -2.91 -6.15 -1.75
C PHE A 153 -2.57 -5.93 -3.22
N VAL A 154 -1.41 -6.41 -3.62
CA VAL A 154 -0.86 -6.19 -4.97
C VAL A 154 -0.28 -7.46 -5.56
N ASN A 155 -0.27 -7.54 -6.89
CA ASN A 155 0.44 -8.57 -7.64
C ASN A 155 1.82 -8.05 -8.04
N ASN A 156 2.80 -8.15 -7.12
CA ASN A 156 4.18 -7.72 -7.35
C ASN A 156 5.13 -8.89 -7.04
N PRO A 157 6.20 -9.11 -7.82
CA PRO A 157 7.10 -10.27 -7.62
C PRO A 157 7.89 -10.23 -6.30
N TYR A 158 7.93 -9.12 -5.58
CA TYR A 158 8.73 -8.94 -4.38
C TYR A 158 7.93 -8.72 -3.11
N PHE A 159 6.66 -8.39 -3.22
CA PHE A 159 5.74 -8.22 -2.09
C PHE A 159 4.30 -8.31 -2.59
N ASP A 160 3.42 -8.83 -1.76
CA ASP A 160 2.01 -9.03 -2.03
C ASP A 160 1.09 -8.06 -1.28
N GLU A 161 1.64 -7.34 -0.28
CA GLU A 161 0.90 -6.36 0.49
C GLU A 161 1.73 -5.11 0.85
N MET A 162 1.01 -4.00 1.02
CA MET A 162 1.52 -2.73 1.50
C MET A 162 0.65 -2.28 2.68
N ARG A 163 1.08 -2.59 3.91
CA ARG A 163 0.37 -2.20 5.14
C ARG A 163 0.99 -0.95 5.75
N PHE A 164 0.20 0.08 5.98
CA PHE A 164 0.66 1.33 6.59
C PHE A 164 -0.42 2.00 7.43
N LYS A 165 0.03 2.75 8.45
CA LYS A 165 -0.82 3.58 9.30
C LYS A 165 -1.11 4.90 8.60
N ILE A 166 -2.37 5.36 8.61
CA ILE A 166 -2.80 6.61 7.97
C ILE A 166 -2.89 7.80 8.95
N ASN A 167 -3.07 7.55 10.25
CA ASN A 167 -2.99 8.58 11.29
C ASN A 167 -1.57 8.63 11.87
N SER A 168 -1.04 9.84 12.11
CA SER A 168 0.31 10.04 12.67
C SER A 168 0.36 9.58 14.12
N ASP A 169 -0.56 10.11 14.93
CA ASP A 169 -0.75 9.76 16.32
C ASP A 169 -2.00 8.90 16.49
N SER A 170 -2.10 8.12 17.57
CA SER A 170 -3.33 7.40 17.89
C SER A 170 -4.44 8.38 18.21
N VAL A 171 -5.65 8.07 17.79
CA VAL A 171 -6.83 8.87 18.16
C VAL A 171 -7.30 8.42 19.53
N ASP A 172 -7.04 9.23 20.54
CA ASP A 172 -7.41 8.92 21.93
C ASP A 172 -8.80 9.48 22.25
N VAL A 173 -9.60 8.64 22.87
CA VAL A 173 -10.96 8.99 23.24
C VAL A 173 -11.28 8.49 24.63
N THR A 174 -11.64 9.41 25.52
CA THR A 174 -12.09 9.13 26.87
C THR A 174 -13.61 9.30 26.92
N PRO A 175 -14.37 8.20 27.11
CA PRO A 175 -15.81 8.29 27.30
C PRO A 175 -16.17 9.14 28.51
N PRO A 176 -17.28 9.90 28.47
CA PRO A 176 -17.75 10.61 29.65
C PRO A 176 -18.05 9.64 30.79
N PRO A 177 -17.89 10.04 32.05
CA PRO A 177 -18.22 9.19 33.18
C PRO A 177 -19.70 8.82 33.16
N ALA A 178 -20.03 7.61 33.63
CA ALA A 178 -21.40 7.15 33.70
C ALA A 178 -22.25 8.10 34.57
N MET A 179 -23.39 8.55 34.05
CA MET A 179 -24.29 9.47 34.78
C MET A 179 -24.94 8.85 36.02
N ARG A 180 -25.01 7.51 36.10
CA ARG A 180 -25.59 6.78 37.24
C ARG A 180 -24.73 5.55 37.55
N PRO A 181 -24.56 5.22 38.85
CA PRO A 181 -23.89 3.97 39.25
C PRO A 181 -24.58 2.76 38.62
N GLY A 182 -23.81 1.85 38.04
CA GLY A 182 -24.32 0.61 37.43
C GLY A 182 -24.80 0.73 35.99
N MET A 183 -24.83 1.92 35.38
CA MET A 183 -25.05 2.07 33.94
C MET A 183 -23.71 2.03 33.20
N ALA A 184 -23.56 1.10 32.25
CA ALA A 184 -22.46 1.15 31.31
C ALA A 184 -22.65 2.38 30.40
N THR A 185 -21.64 3.22 30.28
CA THR A 185 -21.64 4.31 29.28
C THR A 185 -21.51 3.67 27.91
N ARG A 186 -22.56 3.77 27.10
CA ARG A 186 -22.48 3.36 25.70
C ARG A 186 -21.62 4.41 24.97
N TYR A 187 -20.41 4.02 24.62
CA TYR A 187 -19.48 4.86 23.92
C TYR A 187 -19.54 4.55 22.42
N ASP A 188 -19.64 5.60 21.62
CA ASP A 188 -19.56 5.54 20.16
C ASP A 188 -18.32 6.33 19.71
N PRO A 189 -17.26 5.64 19.19
CA PRO A 189 -16.05 6.31 18.72
C PRO A 189 -16.32 7.30 17.58
N GLU A 190 -17.39 7.11 16.83
CA GLU A 190 -17.78 8.03 15.76
C GLU A 190 -18.28 9.40 16.28
N SER A 191 -18.50 9.55 17.59
CA SER A 191 -18.73 10.87 18.21
C SER A 191 -17.49 11.77 18.15
N ASN A 192 -16.27 11.19 18.10
CA ASN A 192 -15.01 11.91 17.98
C ASN A 192 -14.77 12.35 16.53
N VAL A 193 -14.41 13.64 16.34
CA VAL A 193 -14.20 14.23 15.01
C VAL A 193 -12.99 13.65 14.31
N GLU A 194 -11.89 13.44 15.04
CA GLU A 194 -10.65 12.92 14.51
C GLU A 194 -10.79 11.46 14.07
N TYR A 195 -11.49 10.64 14.86
CA TYR A 195 -11.86 9.28 14.49
C TYR A 195 -12.63 9.24 13.17
N ARG A 196 -13.66 10.08 13.02
CA ARG A 196 -14.44 10.18 11.77
C ARG A 196 -13.59 10.61 10.58
N ASN A 197 -12.67 11.55 10.79
CA ASN A 197 -11.79 12.03 9.72
C ASN A 197 -10.82 10.93 9.26
N CYS A 198 -10.23 10.19 10.18
CA CYS A 198 -9.35 9.06 9.87
C CYS A 198 -10.12 7.95 9.15
N LYS A 199 -11.31 7.59 9.66
CA LYS A 199 -12.18 6.58 9.03
C LYS A 199 -12.57 7.01 7.61
N LYS A 200 -12.98 8.26 7.42
CA LYS A 200 -13.34 8.81 6.10
C LYS A 200 -12.17 8.76 5.13
N LEU A 201 -10.98 9.15 5.57
CA LEU A 201 -9.76 9.08 4.75
C LEU A 201 -9.45 7.64 4.33
N GLY A 202 -9.51 6.70 5.28
CA GLY A 202 -9.30 5.28 4.98
C GLY A 202 -10.31 4.71 3.99
N GLU A 203 -11.58 5.06 4.14
CA GLU A 203 -12.64 4.67 3.21
C GLU A 203 -12.45 5.30 1.82
N GLU A 204 -12.00 6.56 1.74
CA GLU A 204 -11.71 7.24 0.48
C GLU A 204 -10.56 6.55 -0.28
N ILE A 205 -9.47 6.21 0.41
CA ILE A 205 -8.35 5.45 -0.17
C ILE A 205 -8.86 4.09 -0.68
N ARG A 206 -9.61 3.35 0.14
CA ARG A 206 -10.16 2.04 -0.21
C ARG A 206 -11.09 2.11 -1.43
N GLN A 207 -11.99 3.08 -1.45
CA GLN A 207 -12.92 3.29 -2.56
C GLN A 207 -12.19 3.63 -3.86
N MET A 208 -11.20 4.53 -3.80
CA MET A 208 -10.41 4.92 -4.96
C MET A 208 -9.71 3.72 -5.57
N LEU A 209 -8.96 2.93 -4.77
CA LEU A 209 -8.24 1.76 -5.25
C LEU A 209 -9.19 0.65 -5.75
N THR A 210 -10.37 0.50 -5.13
CA THR A 210 -11.38 -0.45 -5.58
C THR A 210 -11.99 -0.02 -6.91
N GLN A 211 -12.24 1.27 -7.10
CA GLN A 211 -12.82 1.80 -8.33
C GLN A 211 -11.84 1.69 -9.51
N VAL A 212 -10.59 2.13 -9.33
CA VAL A 212 -9.57 2.05 -10.40
C VAL A 212 -9.32 0.60 -10.84
N ARG A 213 -9.37 -0.36 -9.90
CA ARG A 213 -9.30 -1.79 -10.21
C ARG A 213 -10.47 -2.26 -11.09
N LYS A 214 -11.69 -1.83 -10.78
CA LYS A 214 -12.88 -2.15 -11.60
C LYS A 214 -12.75 -1.59 -13.00
N ASP A 215 -12.37 -0.31 -13.11
CA ASP A 215 -12.24 0.37 -14.40
C ASP A 215 -11.19 -0.31 -15.29
N VAL A 216 -10.05 -0.72 -14.71
CA VAL A 216 -9.00 -1.48 -15.42
C VAL A 216 -9.55 -2.82 -15.89
N ARG A 217 -10.23 -3.56 -15.02
CA ARG A 217 -10.81 -4.86 -15.37
C ARG A 217 -11.84 -4.75 -16.47
N GLU A 218 -12.74 -3.78 -16.38
CA GLU A 218 -13.75 -3.52 -17.43
C GLU A 218 -13.11 -3.17 -18.77
N ARG A 219 -12.05 -2.36 -18.77
CA ARG A 219 -11.28 -2.04 -20.00
C ARG A 219 -10.65 -3.29 -20.62
N ILE A 220 -10.07 -4.17 -19.80
CA ILE A 220 -9.47 -5.44 -20.26
C ILE A 220 -10.56 -6.35 -20.83
N GLU A 221 -11.69 -6.49 -20.15
CA GLU A 221 -12.82 -7.30 -20.60
C GLU A 221 -13.42 -6.76 -21.91
N GLN A 222 -13.56 -5.42 -22.04
CA GLN A 222 -14.01 -4.78 -23.27
C GLN A 222 -13.02 -4.97 -24.43
N ALA A 223 -11.70 -4.87 -24.14
CA ALA A 223 -10.67 -5.10 -25.16
C ALA A 223 -10.58 -6.57 -25.61
N ALA A 224 -10.88 -7.51 -24.69
CA ALA A 224 -10.92 -8.95 -24.96
C ALA A 224 -12.26 -9.43 -25.56
N ALA A 225 -13.30 -8.60 -25.51
CA ALA A 225 -14.61 -8.96 -26.04
C ALA A 225 -14.51 -9.26 -27.55
N PRO A 226 -15.11 -10.37 -28.03
CA PRO A 226 -15.13 -10.67 -29.45
C PRO A 226 -15.79 -9.50 -30.20
N LYS A 227 -15.09 -9.00 -31.22
CA LYS A 227 -15.67 -7.95 -32.09
C LYS A 227 -16.96 -8.48 -32.68
N ALA A 228 -18.03 -7.71 -32.63
CA ALA A 228 -19.30 -8.10 -33.20
C ALA A 228 -19.16 -8.42 -34.69
N ALA A 229 -19.74 -9.54 -35.12
CA ALA A 229 -19.81 -9.86 -36.52
C ALA A 229 -20.74 -8.85 -37.22
N ILE A 230 -20.25 -8.26 -38.29
CA ILE A 230 -21.01 -7.29 -39.10
C ILE A 230 -21.12 -7.80 -40.53
N THR A 231 -22.19 -7.43 -41.22
CA THR A 231 -22.33 -7.74 -42.64
C THR A 231 -21.53 -6.70 -43.45
N CYS A 232 -20.56 -7.18 -44.21
CA CYS A 232 -19.74 -6.33 -45.05
C CYS A 232 -20.60 -5.62 -46.13
N PRO A 233 -20.57 -4.29 -46.23
CA PRO A 233 -21.38 -3.58 -47.24
C PRO A 233 -20.87 -3.79 -48.69
N TYR A 234 -19.68 -4.36 -48.87
CA TYR A 234 -19.08 -4.55 -50.19
C TYR A 234 -19.27 -5.95 -50.75
N CYS A 235 -19.17 -6.98 -49.91
CA CYS A 235 -19.30 -8.37 -50.37
C CYS A 235 -20.44 -9.13 -49.69
N CYS A 236 -21.22 -8.50 -48.83
CA CYS A 236 -22.36 -9.04 -48.09
C CYS A 236 -22.01 -10.26 -47.19
N ALA A 237 -20.74 -10.58 -46.98
CA ALA A 237 -20.32 -11.63 -46.07
C ALA A 237 -20.44 -11.13 -44.61
N THR A 238 -20.92 -12.00 -43.71
CA THR A 238 -20.90 -11.74 -42.27
C THR A 238 -19.51 -12.10 -41.75
N THR A 239 -18.77 -11.11 -41.23
CA THR A 239 -17.40 -11.27 -40.76
C THR A 239 -17.13 -10.36 -39.58
N THR A 240 -16.09 -10.67 -38.80
CA THR A 240 -15.54 -9.76 -37.79
C THR A 240 -14.46 -8.90 -38.44
N PRO A 241 -14.38 -7.59 -38.15
CA PRO A 241 -13.29 -6.75 -38.65
C PRO A 241 -11.93 -7.30 -38.21
N ASP A 242 -10.95 -7.36 -39.11
CA ASP A 242 -9.57 -7.67 -38.79
C ASP A 242 -8.91 -6.58 -37.92
N ALA A 243 -7.61 -6.71 -37.58
CA ALA A 243 -6.87 -5.75 -36.78
C ALA A 243 -6.80 -4.34 -37.41
N SER A 244 -7.01 -4.21 -38.73
CA SER A 244 -7.02 -2.95 -39.48
C SER A 244 -8.43 -2.42 -39.75
N GLY A 245 -9.47 -3.08 -39.19
CA GLY A 245 -10.86 -2.68 -39.39
C GLY A 245 -11.42 -3.05 -40.76
N ARG A 246 -10.85 -4.06 -41.44
CA ARG A 246 -11.24 -4.48 -42.80
C ARG A 246 -11.93 -5.83 -42.80
N CYS A 247 -12.69 -6.05 -43.86
CA CYS A 247 -13.33 -7.34 -44.11
C CYS A 247 -12.30 -8.41 -44.50
N GLU A 248 -12.29 -9.52 -43.79
CA GLU A 248 -11.40 -10.66 -44.03
C GLU A 248 -11.57 -11.27 -45.44
N TYR A 249 -12.74 -11.15 -46.05
CA TYR A 249 -13.06 -11.75 -47.35
C TYR A 249 -12.72 -10.83 -48.54
N CYS A 250 -12.98 -9.55 -48.46
CA CYS A 250 -12.79 -8.63 -49.60
C CYS A 250 -11.84 -7.45 -49.34
N GLY A 251 -11.34 -7.32 -48.11
CA GLY A 251 -10.44 -6.22 -47.73
C GLY A 251 -11.12 -4.85 -47.63
N GLY A 252 -12.41 -4.72 -47.85
CA GLY A 252 -13.16 -3.47 -47.74
C GLY A 252 -13.20 -2.96 -46.30
N ALA A 253 -13.10 -1.63 -46.07
CA ALA A 253 -13.16 -1.03 -44.75
C ALA A 253 -14.53 -1.25 -44.11
N LEU A 254 -14.56 -1.78 -42.88
CA LEU A 254 -15.77 -2.10 -42.11
C LEU A 254 -16.03 -1.04 -41.00
N ASN A 255 -15.41 0.12 -41.11
CA ASN A 255 -15.63 1.20 -40.16
C ASN A 255 -17.02 1.81 -40.41
N GLY A 256 -17.94 1.54 -39.47
CA GLY A 256 -19.18 2.26 -39.33
C GLY A 256 -19.05 3.37 -38.30
#